data_390eeafc2d81a05b196cdb0e07f21b8f
#
_entry.id   390eeafc2d81a05b196cdb0e07f21b8f
#
_cell.length_a   1.000
_cell.length_b   1.000
_cell.length_c   1.000
_cell.angle_alpha   90.00
_cell.angle_beta   90.00
_cell.angle_gamma   90.00
#
_symmetry.space_group_name_H-M   'P 1'
#
loop_
_entity.id
_entity.type
_entity.pdbx_description
1 polymer ?
#
loop_
_entity_poly.entity_id
_entity_poly.type
_entity_poly.pdbx_seq_one_letter_code
_entity_poly.pdbx_strand_id
1 'polypeptide(L)'
;MSDLVRDRLDRALAALETVDEAAARDVIAGDDAVDRRYLELESTCIQLFAQQQPVAGDLRFVAASFKILTDLERVADLAVNLAQYTLEADRKRFAEVDLSAIGDLACRMLDDAMTAYRTDDAALCREVAARDDELDSLCQRASERVVRDLIEREAADGDGWAVERVLDDVSRLLLIVRDLERVGDHAVNVAARTLYMIESDPELV
;
A
#
# COMPACT_ATOMS: atom_id res chain seq x y z
N MET A 1 -8.71 12.33 -3.67
CA MET A 1 -7.79 11.26 -4.10
C MET A 1 -7.67 10.16 -3.06
N SER A 2 -7.41 10.47 -1.79
CA SER A 2 -7.26 9.44 -0.75
C SER A 2 -8.43 8.46 -0.67
N ASP A 3 -9.69 8.95 -0.66
CA ASP A 3 -10.87 8.07 -0.62
C ASP A 3 -10.96 7.13 -1.83
N LEU A 4 -10.56 7.62 -3.03
CA LEU A 4 -10.52 6.82 -4.25
C LEU A 4 -9.45 5.72 -4.16
N VAL A 5 -8.26 6.06 -3.68
CA VAL A 5 -7.15 5.10 -3.51
C VAL A 5 -7.51 4.06 -2.44
N ARG A 6 -8.11 4.51 -1.34
CA ARG A 6 -8.54 3.65 -0.24
C ARG A 6 -9.60 2.64 -0.67
N ASP A 7 -10.64 3.09 -1.40
CA ASP A 7 -11.68 2.20 -1.96
C ASP A 7 -11.06 1.14 -2.90
N ARG A 8 -10.10 1.54 -3.72
CA ARG A 8 -9.43 0.60 -4.63
C ARG A 8 -8.61 -0.44 -3.88
N LEU A 9 -7.87 -0.01 -2.85
CA LEU A 9 -7.08 -0.93 -2.01
C LEU A 9 -7.99 -1.92 -1.29
N ASP A 10 -9.12 -1.47 -0.72
CA ASP A 10 -10.11 -2.35 -0.10
C ASP A 10 -10.68 -3.38 -1.08
N ARG A 11 -11.02 -2.93 -2.28
CA ARG A 11 -11.55 -3.83 -3.32
C ARG A 11 -10.50 -4.83 -3.80
N ALA A 12 -9.24 -4.43 -3.91
CA ALA A 12 -8.15 -5.33 -4.27
C ALA A 12 -7.92 -6.40 -3.18
N LEU A 13 -7.92 -6.00 -1.91
CA LEU A 13 -7.79 -6.91 -0.77
C LEU A 13 -8.97 -7.90 -0.69
N ALA A 14 -10.20 -7.41 -0.84
CA ALA A 14 -11.39 -8.26 -0.85
C ALA A 14 -11.38 -9.25 -2.04
N ALA A 15 -10.94 -8.80 -3.22
CA ALA A 15 -10.79 -9.67 -4.38
C ALA A 15 -9.72 -10.74 -4.16
N LEU A 16 -8.61 -10.38 -3.51
CA LEU A 16 -7.52 -11.30 -3.16
C LEU A 16 -7.99 -12.36 -2.15
N GLU A 17 -8.70 -11.97 -1.11
CA GLU A 17 -9.21 -12.87 -0.07
C GLU A 17 -10.22 -13.89 -0.63
N THR A 18 -11.12 -13.44 -1.49
CA THR A 18 -12.18 -14.29 -2.06
C THR A 18 -11.81 -14.93 -3.40
N VAL A 19 -10.64 -14.60 -3.95
CA VAL A 19 -10.19 -14.96 -5.31
C VAL A 19 -11.25 -14.59 -6.36
N ASP A 20 -11.77 -13.34 -6.24
CA ASP A 20 -12.77 -12.80 -7.17
C ASP A 20 -12.10 -12.14 -8.37
N GLU A 21 -11.97 -12.90 -9.46
CA GLU A 21 -11.37 -12.42 -10.71
C GLU A 21 -12.15 -11.26 -11.35
N ALA A 22 -13.47 -11.18 -11.16
CA ALA A 22 -14.27 -10.11 -11.76
C ALA A 22 -13.98 -8.78 -11.02
N ALA A 23 -13.96 -8.80 -9.69
CA ALA A 23 -13.60 -7.66 -8.88
C ALA A 23 -12.14 -7.22 -9.14
N ALA A 24 -11.21 -8.17 -9.30
CA ALA A 24 -9.82 -7.87 -9.63
C ALA A 24 -9.69 -7.16 -11.00
N ARG A 25 -10.39 -7.63 -12.05
CA ARG A 25 -10.41 -6.93 -13.35
C ARG A 25 -11.00 -5.52 -13.26
N ASP A 26 -12.01 -5.31 -12.43
CA ASP A 26 -12.61 -3.98 -12.22
C ASP A 26 -11.62 -3.03 -11.51
N VAL A 27 -10.84 -3.51 -10.56
CA VAL A 27 -9.77 -2.72 -9.93
C VAL A 27 -8.73 -2.30 -10.98
N ILE A 28 -8.23 -3.23 -11.79
CA ILE A 28 -7.25 -2.95 -12.84
C ILE A 28 -7.80 -1.96 -13.86
N ALA A 29 -9.03 -2.17 -14.36
CA ALA A 29 -9.65 -1.31 -15.37
C ALA A 29 -9.95 0.12 -14.87
N GLY A 30 -10.06 0.30 -13.54
CA GLY A 30 -10.34 1.60 -12.96
C GLY A 30 -9.09 2.49 -12.77
N ASP A 31 -7.90 2.06 -13.13
CA ASP A 31 -6.63 2.76 -12.84
C ASP A 31 -6.56 4.15 -13.47
N ASP A 32 -6.97 4.30 -14.70
CA ASP A 32 -7.08 5.59 -15.39
C ASP A 32 -7.81 6.70 -14.59
N ALA A 33 -8.66 6.34 -13.63
CA ALA A 33 -9.38 7.33 -12.82
C ALA A 33 -8.46 7.94 -11.74
N VAL A 34 -7.54 7.16 -11.19
CA VAL A 34 -6.53 7.64 -10.23
C VAL A 34 -5.54 8.52 -10.95
N ASP A 35 -5.03 8.09 -12.11
CA ASP A 35 -4.08 8.85 -12.93
C ASP A 35 -4.62 10.21 -13.31
N ARG A 36 -5.87 10.27 -13.81
CA ARG A 36 -6.50 11.55 -14.12
C ARG A 36 -6.60 12.45 -12.89
N ARG A 37 -6.98 11.89 -11.74
CA ARG A 37 -7.11 12.65 -10.51
C ARG A 37 -5.77 13.13 -9.98
N TYR A 38 -4.72 12.31 -10.11
CA TYR A 38 -3.35 12.67 -9.81
C TYR A 38 -2.91 13.88 -10.64
N LEU A 39 -3.04 13.81 -11.98
CA LEU A 39 -2.63 14.89 -12.89
C LEU A 39 -3.40 16.20 -12.66
N GLU A 40 -4.70 16.14 -12.36
CA GLU A 40 -5.52 17.31 -12.01
C GLU A 40 -4.98 18.01 -10.74
N LEU A 41 -4.69 17.23 -9.69
CA LEU A 41 -4.21 17.76 -8.42
C LEU A 41 -2.75 18.25 -8.52
N GLU A 42 -1.90 17.53 -9.26
CA GLU A 42 -0.54 17.94 -9.59
C GLU A 42 -0.54 19.30 -10.29
N SER A 43 -1.37 19.46 -11.33
CA SER A 43 -1.55 20.74 -12.03
C SER A 43 -2.01 21.86 -11.09
N THR A 44 -2.90 21.54 -10.15
CA THR A 44 -3.36 22.52 -9.14
C THR A 44 -2.19 22.96 -8.23
N CYS A 45 -1.36 22.04 -7.76
CA CYS A 45 -0.17 22.35 -6.96
C CYS A 45 0.79 23.26 -7.74
N ILE A 46 1.06 22.94 -9.01
CA ILE A 46 1.92 23.75 -9.88
C ILE A 46 1.36 25.17 -10.06
N GLN A 47 0.04 25.31 -10.26
CA GLN A 47 -0.61 26.62 -10.39
C GLN A 47 -0.50 27.44 -9.10
N LEU A 48 -0.64 26.81 -7.93
CA LEU A 48 -0.47 27.48 -6.63
C LEU A 48 0.95 28.00 -6.46
N PHE A 49 1.99 27.24 -6.85
CA PHE A 49 3.38 27.71 -6.86
C PHE A 49 3.57 28.92 -7.79
N ALA A 50 3.00 28.88 -9.00
CA ALA A 50 3.25 29.88 -10.02
C ALA A 50 2.50 31.22 -9.78
N GLN A 51 1.27 31.15 -9.24
CA GLN A 51 0.37 32.30 -9.21
C GLN A 51 0.35 33.06 -7.88
N GLN A 52 0.63 32.41 -6.76
CA GLN A 52 0.40 33.00 -5.44
C GLN A 52 1.66 33.40 -4.68
N GLN A 53 2.86 33.18 -5.23
CA GLN A 53 4.13 33.43 -4.53
C GLN A 53 4.05 33.02 -3.06
N PRO A 54 3.78 31.72 -2.78
CA PRO A 54 3.43 31.26 -1.44
C PRO A 54 4.54 31.59 -0.44
N VAL A 55 4.16 32.09 0.74
CA VAL A 55 5.09 32.30 1.84
C VAL A 55 5.46 30.97 2.50
N ALA A 56 6.49 30.96 3.36
CA ALA A 56 7.14 29.74 3.83
C ALA A 56 6.18 28.60 4.30
N GLY A 57 5.08 28.93 5.00
CA GLY A 57 4.08 27.96 5.45
C GLY A 57 3.28 27.37 4.29
N ASP A 58 2.74 28.23 3.44
CA ASP A 58 1.96 27.81 2.27
C ASP A 58 2.81 27.02 1.29
N LEU A 59 4.10 27.41 1.14
CA LEU A 59 5.05 26.69 0.30
C LEU A 59 5.26 25.25 0.79
N ARG A 60 5.45 25.06 2.12
CA ARG A 60 5.60 23.73 2.69
C ARG A 60 4.34 22.88 2.52
N PHE A 61 3.16 23.48 2.73
CA PHE A 61 1.89 22.82 2.50
C PHE A 61 1.76 22.28 1.07
N VAL A 62 1.99 23.14 0.06
CA VAL A 62 1.88 22.74 -1.35
C VAL A 62 2.94 21.69 -1.71
N ALA A 63 4.18 21.86 -1.21
CA ALA A 63 5.26 20.90 -1.46
C ALA A 63 5.00 19.52 -0.81
N ALA A 64 4.49 19.49 0.43
CA ALA A 64 4.09 18.26 1.09
C ALA A 64 2.92 17.60 0.36
N SER A 65 1.88 18.37 0.01
CA SER A 65 0.73 17.86 -0.75
C SER A 65 1.14 17.23 -2.07
N PHE A 66 2.04 17.88 -2.82
CA PHE A 66 2.55 17.34 -4.08
C PHE A 66 3.24 15.98 -3.90
N LYS A 67 4.06 15.82 -2.86
CA LYS A 67 4.70 14.55 -2.55
C LYS A 67 3.71 13.50 -2.06
N ILE A 68 2.73 13.89 -1.23
CA ILE A 68 1.66 13.01 -0.75
C ILE A 68 0.83 12.46 -1.92
N LEU A 69 0.56 13.28 -2.95
CA LEU A 69 -0.11 12.81 -4.17
C LEU A 69 0.65 11.67 -4.85
N THR A 70 1.98 11.76 -4.91
CA THR A 70 2.83 10.69 -5.47
C THR A 70 2.75 9.41 -4.62
N ASP A 71 2.76 9.52 -3.27
CA ASP A 71 2.60 8.34 -2.42
C ASP A 71 1.23 7.69 -2.59
N LEU A 72 0.16 8.48 -2.73
CA LEU A 72 -1.18 7.96 -2.98
C LEU A 72 -1.30 7.26 -4.34
N GLU A 73 -0.65 7.77 -5.38
CA GLU A 73 -0.59 7.11 -6.69
C GLU A 73 0.14 5.78 -6.58
N ARG A 74 1.27 5.73 -5.85
CA ARG A 74 1.99 4.49 -5.59
C ARG A 74 1.15 3.44 -4.84
N VAL A 75 0.35 3.86 -3.87
CA VAL A 75 -0.59 2.94 -3.20
C VAL A 75 -1.64 2.40 -4.17
N ALA A 76 -2.12 3.21 -5.13
CA ALA A 76 -3.03 2.73 -6.17
C ALA A 76 -2.37 1.72 -7.12
N ASP A 77 -1.12 1.95 -7.52
CA ASP A 77 -0.31 0.98 -8.28
C ASP A 77 -0.21 -0.36 -7.54
N LEU A 78 0.03 -0.31 -6.22
CA LEU A 78 0.09 -1.53 -5.40
C LEU A 78 -1.26 -2.25 -5.33
N ALA A 79 -2.38 -1.52 -5.29
CA ALA A 79 -3.71 -2.13 -5.37
C ALA A 79 -3.94 -2.83 -6.73
N VAL A 80 -3.43 -2.27 -7.84
CA VAL A 80 -3.45 -2.93 -9.16
C VAL A 80 -2.61 -4.21 -9.14
N ASN A 81 -1.42 -4.19 -8.53
CA ASN A 81 -0.58 -5.39 -8.40
C ASN A 81 -1.29 -6.50 -7.61
N LEU A 82 -1.91 -6.17 -6.46
CA LEU A 82 -2.69 -7.13 -5.67
C LEU A 82 -3.84 -7.75 -6.50
N ALA A 83 -4.52 -6.94 -7.30
CA ALA A 83 -5.56 -7.42 -8.22
C ALA A 83 -4.99 -8.34 -9.32
N GLN A 84 -3.79 -8.03 -9.87
CA GLN A 84 -3.11 -8.91 -10.84
C GLN A 84 -2.75 -10.25 -10.22
N TYR A 85 -2.20 -10.27 -8.99
CA TYR A 85 -1.91 -11.51 -8.28
C TYR A 85 -3.17 -12.35 -8.02
N THR A 86 -4.34 -11.72 -7.84
CA THR A 86 -5.62 -12.43 -7.73
C THR A 86 -5.96 -13.18 -9.01
N LEU A 87 -5.72 -12.58 -10.20
CA LEU A 87 -6.00 -13.22 -11.49
C LEU A 87 -5.07 -14.41 -11.78
N GLU A 88 -3.88 -14.40 -11.22
CA GLU A 88 -2.87 -15.45 -11.37
C GLU A 88 -3.00 -16.58 -10.33
N ALA A 89 -3.84 -16.39 -9.31
CA ALA A 89 -3.97 -17.30 -8.18
C ALA A 89 -4.73 -18.59 -8.54
N ASP A 90 -4.21 -19.75 -8.15
CA ASP A 90 -4.99 -20.99 -8.11
C ASP A 90 -5.77 -21.05 -6.78
N ARG A 91 -7.11 -21.15 -6.88
CA ARG A 91 -8.10 -21.02 -5.77
C ARG A 91 -7.82 -21.82 -4.48
N LYS A 92 -6.85 -22.70 -4.47
CA LYS A 92 -6.65 -23.68 -3.37
C LYS A 92 -5.52 -23.34 -2.41
N ARG A 93 -4.74 -22.26 -2.59
CA ARG A 93 -3.42 -22.17 -1.97
C ARG A 93 -3.14 -20.98 -1.05
N PHE A 94 -4.05 -19.99 -0.96
CA PHE A 94 -3.87 -18.82 -0.08
C PHE A 94 -4.27 -19.07 1.39
N ALA A 95 -4.77 -20.25 1.75
CA ALA A 95 -5.51 -20.49 3.01
C ALA A 95 -4.65 -20.50 4.28
N GLU A 96 -3.31 -20.40 4.20
CA GLU A 96 -2.45 -20.64 5.37
C GLU A 96 -1.68 -19.38 5.87
N VAL A 97 -1.75 -18.27 5.12
CA VAL A 97 -1.11 -17.00 5.52
C VAL A 97 -2.18 -15.95 5.75
N ASP A 98 -2.16 -15.35 6.93
CA ASP A 98 -3.11 -14.29 7.30
C ASP A 98 -2.72 -12.94 6.64
N LEU A 99 -3.02 -12.84 5.34
CA LEU A 99 -2.81 -11.61 4.57
C LEU A 99 -3.78 -10.50 4.99
N SER A 100 -4.96 -10.86 5.56
CA SER A 100 -5.96 -9.87 5.94
C SER A 100 -5.46 -9.00 7.10
N ALA A 101 -4.77 -9.58 8.09
CA ALA A 101 -4.21 -8.81 9.22
C ALA A 101 -3.17 -7.77 8.76
N ILE A 102 -2.33 -8.14 7.77
CA ILE A 102 -1.34 -7.22 7.18
C ILE A 102 -2.06 -6.10 6.40
N GLY A 103 -3.00 -6.47 5.53
CA GLY A 103 -3.79 -5.54 4.74
C GLY A 103 -4.58 -4.56 5.60
N ASP A 104 -5.26 -5.05 6.65
CA ASP A 104 -6.00 -4.23 7.60
C ASP A 104 -5.11 -3.23 8.35
N LEU A 105 -3.90 -3.64 8.74
CA LEU A 105 -2.96 -2.74 9.42
C LEU A 105 -2.45 -1.66 8.45
N ALA A 106 -2.01 -2.04 7.26
CA ALA A 106 -1.54 -1.10 6.23
C ALA A 106 -2.64 -0.08 5.86
N CYS A 107 -3.89 -0.54 5.72
CA CYS A 107 -5.04 0.32 5.47
C CYS A 107 -5.29 1.31 6.60
N ARG A 108 -5.25 0.86 7.85
CA ARG A 108 -5.40 1.76 9.03
C ARG A 108 -4.27 2.80 9.08
N MET A 109 -3.03 2.40 8.81
CA MET A 109 -1.89 3.33 8.76
C MET A 109 -2.11 4.42 7.70
N LEU A 110 -2.61 4.07 6.52
CA LEU A 110 -2.93 5.03 5.46
C LEU A 110 -4.08 5.97 5.87
N ASP A 111 -5.16 5.45 6.47
CA ASP A 111 -6.30 6.24 6.93
C ASP A 111 -5.89 7.24 8.01
N ASP A 112 -5.06 6.81 8.96
CA ASP A 112 -4.56 7.65 10.04
C ASP A 112 -3.58 8.71 9.53
N ALA A 113 -2.68 8.35 8.59
CA ALA A 113 -1.78 9.31 7.94
C ALA A 113 -2.55 10.41 7.18
N MET A 114 -3.60 10.04 6.45
CA MET A 114 -4.47 11.00 5.76
C MET A 114 -5.35 11.79 6.71
N THR A 115 -5.69 11.25 7.87
CA THR A 115 -6.39 11.98 8.93
C THR A 115 -5.45 13.01 9.56
N ALA A 116 -4.22 12.62 9.90
CA ALA A 116 -3.20 13.53 10.40
C ALA A 116 -2.96 14.70 9.44
N TYR A 117 -2.88 14.43 8.13
CA TYR A 117 -2.74 15.46 7.10
C TYR A 117 -3.93 16.44 7.06
N ARG A 118 -5.17 15.96 7.24
CA ARG A 118 -6.37 16.82 7.23
C ARG A 118 -6.55 17.66 8.47
N THR A 119 -6.02 17.19 9.60
CA THR A 119 -6.23 17.80 10.92
C THR A 119 -4.99 18.46 11.52
N ASP A 120 -3.88 18.48 10.77
CA ASP A 120 -2.56 18.96 11.21
C ASP A 120 -2.12 18.30 12.54
N ASP A 121 -2.33 16.97 12.67
CA ASP A 121 -2.05 16.20 13.88
C ASP A 121 -0.65 15.57 13.87
N ALA A 122 0.32 16.27 14.45
CA ALA A 122 1.69 15.80 14.57
C ALA A 122 1.83 14.56 15.46
N ALA A 123 0.97 14.39 16.48
CA ALA A 123 1.02 13.20 17.34
C ALA A 123 0.60 11.96 16.57
N LEU A 124 -0.48 12.05 15.78
CA LEU A 124 -0.95 10.96 14.94
C LEU A 124 0.09 10.58 13.86
N CYS A 125 0.85 11.56 13.32
CA CYS A 125 1.97 11.26 12.40
C CYS A 125 3.00 10.32 13.06
N ARG A 126 3.38 10.60 14.31
CA ARG A 126 4.35 9.77 15.05
C ARG A 126 3.78 8.39 15.41
N GLU A 127 2.48 8.32 15.68
CA GLU A 127 1.80 7.03 15.92
C GLU A 127 1.78 6.16 14.67
N VAL A 128 1.54 6.73 13.48
CA VAL A 128 1.62 6.00 12.22
C VAL A 128 3.03 5.44 11.99
N ALA A 129 4.06 6.26 12.17
CA ALA A 129 5.45 5.82 12.03
C ALA A 129 5.82 4.72 13.04
N ALA A 130 5.33 4.79 14.28
CA ALA A 130 5.60 3.78 15.29
C ALA A 130 4.92 2.41 15.00
N ARG A 131 3.89 2.38 14.16
CA ARG A 131 3.23 1.11 13.74
C ARG A 131 3.96 0.37 12.62
N ASP A 132 4.94 0.99 12.01
CA ASP A 132 5.75 0.39 10.94
C ASP A 132 6.46 -0.88 11.42
N ASP A 133 7.09 -0.84 12.61
CA ASP A 133 7.72 -2.02 13.23
C ASP A 133 6.73 -3.19 13.44
N GLU A 134 5.44 -2.90 13.71
CA GLU A 134 4.39 -3.91 13.84
C GLU A 134 4.06 -4.53 12.49
N LEU A 135 3.91 -3.71 11.44
CA LEU A 135 3.64 -4.16 10.08
C LEU A 135 4.79 -5.02 9.56
N ASP A 136 6.03 -4.56 9.70
CA ASP A 136 7.25 -5.30 9.33
C ASP A 136 7.30 -6.67 10.00
N SER A 137 7.00 -6.70 11.30
CA SER A 137 6.94 -7.96 12.06
C SER A 137 5.86 -8.91 11.56
N LEU A 138 4.70 -8.41 11.11
CA LEU A 138 3.65 -9.21 10.49
C LEU A 138 4.11 -9.76 9.13
N CYS A 139 4.70 -8.91 8.29
CA CYS A 139 5.22 -9.29 6.96
C CYS A 139 6.33 -10.32 7.05
N GLN A 140 7.26 -10.15 8.00
CA GLN A 140 8.32 -11.12 8.25
C GLN A 140 7.75 -12.49 8.65
N ARG A 141 6.82 -12.54 9.63
CA ARG A 141 6.20 -13.81 10.05
C ARG A 141 5.43 -14.49 8.92
N ALA A 142 4.73 -13.71 8.10
CA ALA A 142 4.02 -14.21 6.93
C ALA A 142 5.01 -14.84 5.93
N SER A 143 6.10 -14.15 5.61
CA SER A 143 7.15 -14.63 4.71
C SER A 143 7.82 -15.92 5.24
N GLU A 144 8.15 -15.97 6.53
CA GLU A 144 8.71 -17.16 7.17
C GLU A 144 7.73 -18.34 7.11
N ARG A 145 6.43 -18.10 7.27
CA ARG A 145 5.40 -19.12 7.15
C ARG A 145 5.31 -19.68 5.73
N VAL A 146 5.31 -18.80 4.71
CA VAL A 146 5.31 -19.21 3.30
C VAL A 146 6.49 -20.10 2.99
N VAL A 147 7.70 -19.73 3.43
CA VAL A 147 8.91 -20.54 3.20
C VAL A 147 8.86 -21.89 3.96
N ARG A 148 8.35 -21.89 5.17
CA ARG A 148 8.20 -23.13 5.95
C ARG A 148 7.23 -24.10 5.30
N ASP A 149 6.08 -23.62 4.85
CA ASP A 149 5.09 -24.44 4.14
C ASP A 149 5.66 -25.02 2.84
N LEU A 150 6.51 -24.28 2.12
CA LEU A 150 7.24 -24.79 0.97
C LEU A 150 8.12 -26.02 1.36
N ILE A 151 8.93 -25.86 2.42
CA ILE A 151 9.84 -26.92 2.87
C ILE A 151 9.06 -28.18 3.32
N GLU A 152 7.95 -28.00 4.05
CA GLU A 152 7.12 -29.11 4.52
C GLU A 152 6.46 -29.87 3.36
N ARG A 153 6.02 -29.18 2.32
CA ARG A 153 5.43 -29.80 1.10
C ARG A 153 6.46 -30.52 0.24
N GLU A 154 7.63 -29.93 0.04
CA GLU A 154 8.74 -30.56 -0.66
C GLU A 154 9.18 -31.87 -0.02
N ALA A 155 9.14 -31.95 1.32
CA ALA A 155 9.47 -33.16 2.05
C ALA A 155 8.42 -34.28 1.88
N ALA A 156 7.19 -33.96 1.46
CA ALA A 156 6.06 -34.87 1.34
C ALA A 156 5.83 -35.42 -0.08
N ASP A 157 6.12 -34.61 -1.14
CA ASP A 157 5.81 -34.92 -2.54
C ASP A 157 7.08 -34.98 -3.41
N GLY A 158 7.42 -36.16 -3.94
CA GLY A 158 8.60 -36.36 -4.81
C GLY A 158 8.37 -36.13 -6.31
N ASP A 159 7.36 -35.33 -6.73
CA ASP A 159 7.03 -35.09 -8.14
C ASP A 159 7.56 -33.74 -8.64
N GLY A 160 8.54 -33.76 -9.55
CA GLY A 160 9.23 -32.57 -10.05
C GLY A 160 8.33 -31.50 -10.71
N TRP A 161 7.17 -31.86 -11.28
CA TRP A 161 6.19 -30.91 -11.84
C TRP A 161 5.36 -30.20 -10.77
N ALA A 162 5.26 -30.77 -9.58
CA ALA A 162 4.63 -30.15 -8.43
C ALA A 162 5.50 -29.00 -7.90
N VAL A 163 6.82 -29.13 -7.96
CA VAL A 163 7.81 -28.16 -7.47
C VAL A 163 7.70 -26.82 -8.16
N GLU A 164 7.64 -26.77 -9.50
CA GLU A 164 7.58 -25.53 -10.27
C GLU A 164 6.35 -24.70 -9.93
N ARG A 165 5.17 -25.34 -9.84
CA ARG A 165 3.92 -24.66 -9.44
C ARG A 165 3.95 -24.16 -8.00
N VAL A 166 4.56 -24.91 -7.10
CA VAL A 166 4.71 -24.50 -5.70
C VAL A 166 5.63 -23.28 -5.58
N LEU A 167 6.71 -23.23 -6.37
CA LEU A 167 7.62 -22.09 -6.41
C LEU A 167 6.93 -20.82 -6.95
N ASP A 168 6.08 -20.94 -7.97
CA ASP A 168 5.28 -19.82 -8.49
C ASP A 168 4.31 -19.27 -7.45
N ASP A 169 3.62 -20.14 -6.72
CA ASP A 169 2.69 -19.73 -5.67
C ASP A 169 3.41 -19.08 -4.48
N VAL A 170 4.55 -19.62 -4.06
CA VAL A 170 5.40 -19.05 -3.01
C VAL A 170 5.91 -17.66 -3.42
N SER A 171 6.40 -17.55 -4.65
CA SER A 171 6.91 -16.27 -5.19
C SER A 171 5.80 -15.22 -5.17
N ARG A 172 4.58 -15.58 -5.59
CA ARG A 172 3.42 -14.69 -5.59
C ARG A 172 3.03 -14.25 -4.18
N LEU A 173 2.97 -15.18 -3.21
CA LEU A 173 2.68 -14.85 -1.81
C LEU A 173 3.70 -13.87 -1.23
N LEU A 174 4.99 -14.07 -1.50
CA LEU A 174 6.04 -13.15 -1.06
C LEU A 174 5.92 -11.77 -1.72
N LEU A 175 5.50 -11.70 -2.99
CA LEU A 175 5.22 -10.45 -3.67
C LEU A 175 4.02 -9.71 -3.05
N ILE A 176 2.95 -10.43 -2.71
CA ILE A 176 1.78 -9.86 -2.01
C ILE A 176 2.21 -9.27 -0.66
N VAL A 177 2.94 -10.03 0.17
CA VAL A 177 3.41 -9.55 1.48
C VAL A 177 4.27 -8.30 1.33
N ARG A 178 5.21 -8.31 0.38
CA ARG A 178 6.06 -7.14 0.09
C ARG A 178 5.26 -5.92 -0.37
N ASP A 179 4.25 -6.12 -1.23
CA ASP A 179 3.47 -4.99 -1.74
C ASP A 179 2.53 -4.42 -0.65
N LEU A 180 2.07 -5.25 0.31
CA LEU A 180 1.36 -4.77 1.51
C LEU A 180 2.28 -4.01 2.48
N GLU A 181 3.52 -4.46 2.70
CA GLU A 181 4.56 -3.72 3.43
C GLU A 181 4.78 -2.34 2.82
N ARG A 182 4.93 -2.26 1.49
CA ARG A 182 5.09 -0.99 0.76
C ARG A 182 3.89 -0.03 0.90
N VAL A 183 2.67 -0.54 1.07
CA VAL A 183 1.52 0.32 1.41
C VAL A 183 1.75 1.01 2.74
N GLY A 184 2.27 0.30 3.75
CA GLY A 184 2.67 0.86 5.04
C GLY A 184 3.78 1.90 4.90
N ASP A 185 4.85 1.60 4.15
CA ASP A 185 5.94 2.55 3.84
C ASP A 185 5.40 3.88 3.29
N HIS A 186 4.45 3.81 2.34
CA HIS A 186 3.83 5.00 1.78
C HIS A 186 2.96 5.75 2.81
N ALA A 187 2.29 5.04 3.72
CA ALA A 187 1.57 5.68 4.83
C ALA A 187 2.52 6.42 5.78
N VAL A 188 3.67 5.81 6.12
CA VAL A 188 4.74 6.47 6.89
C VAL A 188 5.28 7.69 6.14
N ASN A 189 5.51 7.59 4.83
CA ASN A 189 5.92 8.72 4.02
C ASN A 189 4.91 9.88 4.06
N VAL A 190 3.61 9.61 3.97
CA VAL A 190 2.55 10.61 4.11
C VAL A 190 2.61 11.26 5.49
N ALA A 191 2.77 10.49 6.57
CA ALA A 191 2.90 10.99 7.93
C ALA A 191 4.16 11.85 8.11
N ALA A 192 5.31 11.42 7.59
CA ALA A 192 6.58 12.16 7.62
C ALA A 192 6.48 13.52 6.93
N ARG A 193 5.87 13.56 5.74
CA ARG A 193 5.66 14.81 4.98
C ARG A 193 4.69 15.74 5.67
N THR A 194 3.67 15.19 6.31
CA THR A 194 2.70 15.93 7.12
C THR A 194 3.38 16.52 8.35
N LEU A 195 4.18 15.75 9.08
CA LEU A 195 4.92 16.24 10.24
C LEU A 195 5.87 17.39 9.86
N TYR A 196 6.62 17.22 8.76
CA TYR A 196 7.47 18.28 8.23
C TYR A 196 6.69 19.55 7.85
N MET A 197 5.49 19.41 7.29
CA MET A 197 4.61 20.53 6.97
C MET A 197 4.21 21.31 8.22
N ILE A 198 3.86 20.62 9.31
CA ILE A 198 3.38 21.21 10.56
C ILE A 198 4.52 21.84 11.37
N GLU A 199 5.55 21.06 11.68
CA GLU A 199 6.60 21.43 12.64
C GLU A 199 7.89 21.92 11.98
N SER A 200 8.05 21.80 10.68
CA SER A 200 9.30 22.07 9.95
C SER A 200 10.45 21.17 10.44
N ASP A 201 10.12 20.04 11.04
CA ASP A 201 11.06 19.06 11.60
C ASP A 201 11.19 17.87 10.64
N PRO A 202 12.41 17.49 10.20
CA PRO A 202 12.64 16.32 9.36
C PRO A 202 12.75 15.00 10.16
N GLU A 203 12.21 14.92 11.37
CA GLU A 203 12.35 13.77 12.28
C GLU A 203 12.05 12.42 11.63
N LEU A 204 11.06 12.37 10.73
CA LEU A 204 10.62 11.16 10.03
C LEU A 204 11.01 11.14 8.53
N VAL A 205 11.79 12.10 8.05
CA VAL A 205 12.15 12.23 6.62
C VAL A 205 13.45 11.53 6.30
#